data_802ce2cd8f6ac3acb31856333299814e
#
_entry.id   802ce2cd8f6ac3acb31856333299814e
#
_cell.length_a   1.000
_cell.length_b   1.000
_cell.length_c   1.000
_cell.angle_alpha   90.00
_cell.angle_beta   90.00
_cell.angle_gamma   90.00
#
_symmetry.space_group_name_H-M   'P 1'
#
loop_
_entity.id
_entity.type
_entity.pdbx_description
1 polymer ?
#
loop_
_entity_poly.entity_id
_entity_poly.type
_entity_poly.pdbx_seq_one_letter_code
_entity_poly.pdbx_strand_id
1 'polypeptide(L)'
;MYGLADCNNFYASCERMFAPDLNGRPVVVLSNNDGCIIARSDEAKALGLKMGDAYFQQAAFLRQNNVAVFSSNLELYGDMSTRVMNTLKSYSPATEVYSIDESFMDFTGIDPATLRDFGLEIVQRVKKNTGIPISLGIAPTKTLAKIASKLCKQYPKLAGCCYMHRPEDIEKVLRRF
;
A
#
# COMPACT_ATOMS: atom_id res chain seq x y z
N MET A 1 2.76 -7.52 19.62
CA MET A 1 2.05 -6.82 18.52
C MET A 1 2.80 -6.99 17.22
N TYR A 2 2.06 -7.18 16.14
CA TYR A 2 2.58 -7.28 14.78
C TYR A 2 2.13 -6.08 13.96
N GLY A 3 3.02 -5.58 13.10
CA GLY A 3 2.67 -4.61 12.09
C GLY A 3 2.63 -5.26 10.71
N LEU A 4 1.69 -4.85 9.84
CA LEU A 4 1.76 -5.10 8.42
C LEU A 4 1.85 -3.76 7.68
N ALA A 5 2.97 -3.52 7.03
CA ALA A 5 3.14 -2.43 6.09
C ALA A 5 2.78 -2.89 4.68
N ASP A 6 1.91 -2.14 4.02
CA ASP A 6 1.41 -2.41 2.67
C ASP A 6 1.57 -1.15 1.83
N CYS A 7 2.32 -1.21 0.74
CA CYS A 7 2.50 -0.09 -0.17
C CYS A 7 1.21 0.16 -0.96
N ASN A 8 0.70 1.39 -0.89
CA ASN A 8 -0.56 1.74 -1.54
C ASN A 8 -0.40 1.85 -3.05
N ASN A 9 -1.20 1.08 -3.82
CA ASN A 9 -1.16 1.08 -5.29
C ASN A 9 0.27 1.00 -5.82
N PHE A 10 1.04 0.03 -5.36
CA PHE A 10 2.50 0.04 -5.39
C PHE A 10 3.08 0.36 -6.77
N TYR A 11 2.72 -0.39 -7.80
CA TYR A 11 3.29 -0.16 -9.14
C TYR A 11 2.94 1.22 -9.70
N ALA A 12 1.70 1.65 -9.55
CA ALA A 12 1.28 2.98 -9.96
C ALA A 12 2.01 4.07 -9.16
N SER A 13 2.22 3.86 -7.86
CA SER A 13 2.99 4.77 -7.01
C SER A 13 4.45 4.86 -7.43
N CYS A 14 5.06 3.74 -7.83
CA CYS A 14 6.43 3.73 -8.35
C CYS A 14 6.55 4.56 -9.64
N GLU A 15 5.60 4.44 -10.55
CA GLU A 15 5.61 5.22 -11.80
C GLU A 15 5.43 6.73 -11.52
N ARG A 16 4.57 7.09 -10.60
CA ARG A 16 4.37 8.48 -10.18
C ARG A 16 5.60 9.13 -9.55
N MET A 17 6.46 8.35 -8.93
CA MET A 17 7.70 8.86 -8.32
C MET A 17 8.58 9.62 -9.30
N PHE A 18 8.63 9.18 -10.54
CA PHE A 18 9.47 9.73 -11.59
C PHE A 18 8.72 10.65 -12.55
N ALA A 19 7.42 10.84 -12.33
CA ALA A 19 6.54 11.65 -13.16
C ALA A 19 5.54 12.42 -12.26
N PRO A 20 5.98 13.49 -11.57
CA PRO A 20 5.12 14.26 -10.66
C PRO A 20 3.89 14.89 -11.32
N ASP A 21 3.92 15.12 -12.62
CA ASP A 21 2.78 15.59 -13.42
C ASP A 21 1.62 14.58 -13.49
N LEU A 22 1.87 13.32 -13.10
CA LEU A 22 0.85 12.29 -12.98
C LEU A 22 0.08 12.34 -11.65
N ASN A 23 0.47 13.18 -10.71
CA ASN A 23 -0.25 13.35 -9.47
C ASN A 23 -1.66 13.91 -9.76
N GLY A 24 -2.69 13.22 -9.20
CA GLY A 24 -4.09 13.54 -9.48
C GLY A 24 -4.64 13.00 -10.80
N ARG A 25 -3.79 12.51 -11.69
CA ARG A 25 -4.20 11.87 -12.94
C ARG A 25 -4.39 10.36 -12.73
N PRO A 26 -5.41 9.73 -13.32
CA PRO A 26 -5.54 8.27 -13.27
C PRO A 26 -4.33 7.57 -13.90
N VAL A 27 -3.82 6.56 -13.22
CA VAL A 27 -2.67 5.75 -13.66
C VAL A 27 -3.03 4.27 -13.56
N VAL A 28 -2.72 3.51 -14.59
CA VAL A 28 -2.78 2.05 -14.58
C VAL A 28 -1.46 1.46 -15.04
N VAL A 29 -1.13 0.30 -14.51
CA VAL A 29 0.02 -0.49 -14.92
C VAL A 29 -0.49 -1.83 -15.45
N LEU A 30 0.02 -2.24 -16.61
CA LEU A 30 -0.37 -3.47 -17.28
C LEU A 30 0.50 -4.64 -16.83
N SER A 31 -0.02 -5.86 -17.00
CA SER A 31 0.73 -7.09 -16.80
C SER A 31 1.95 -7.16 -17.72
N ASN A 32 2.85 -8.11 -17.43
CA ASN A 32 4.13 -8.23 -18.14
C ASN A 32 3.99 -8.43 -19.66
N ASN A 33 2.85 -8.96 -20.12
CA ASN A 33 2.52 -9.13 -21.55
C ASN A 33 1.59 -8.02 -22.09
N ASP A 34 1.38 -6.93 -21.34
CA ASP A 34 0.44 -5.85 -21.64
C ASP A 34 -1.01 -6.32 -21.86
N GLY A 35 -1.36 -7.49 -21.34
CA GLY A 35 -2.68 -8.07 -21.56
C GLY A 35 -3.79 -7.54 -20.67
N CYS A 36 -3.48 -7.24 -19.40
CA CYS A 36 -4.48 -6.80 -18.44
C CYS A 36 -3.94 -5.80 -17.41
N ILE A 37 -4.85 -5.09 -16.76
CA ILE A 37 -4.53 -4.14 -15.70
C ILE A 37 -4.20 -4.90 -14.42
N ILE A 38 -3.02 -4.64 -13.84
CA ILE A 38 -2.58 -5.26 -12.59
C ILE A 38 -2.38 -4.26 -11.44
N ALA A 39 -2.30 -2.96 -11.74
CA ALA A 39 -2.24 -1.92 -10.72
C ALA A 39 -3.00 -0.67 -11.18
N ARG A 40 -3.59 0.02 -10.23
CA ARG A 40 -4.42 1.20 -10.49
C ARG A 40 -4.20 2.23 -9.38
N SER A 41 -4.10 3.51 -9.76
CA SER A 41 -4.20 4.61 -8.79
C SER A 41 -5.61 4.73 -8.22
N ASP A 42 -5.79 5.50 -7.17
CA ASP A 42 -7.11 5.76 -6.60
C ASP A 42 -8.05 6.42 -7.61
N GLU A 43 -7.53 7.34 -8.41
CA GLU A 43 -8.27 8.02 -9.48
C GLU A 43 -8.74 7.02 -10.55
N ALA A 44 -7.90 6.03 -10.90
CA ALA A 44 -8.28 4.98 -11.83
C ALA A 44 -9.33 4.04 -11.25
N LYS A 45 -9.25 3.72 -9.96
CA LYS A 45 -10.29 2.96 -9.25
C LYS A 45 -11.63 3.70 -9.24
N ALA A 46 -11.60 5.02 -9.05
CA ALA A 46 -12.80 5.86 -9.07
C ALA A 46 -13.49 5.87 -10.44
N LEU A 47 -12.76 5.65 -11.53
CA LEU A 47 -13.31 5.49 -12.88
C LEU A 47 -13.99 4.12 -13.11
N GLY A 48 -13.92 3.21 -12.14
CA GLY A 48 -14.49 1.86 -12.24
C GLY A 48 -13.58 0.81 -12.88
N LEU A 49 -12.32 1.13 -13.17
CA LEU A 49 -11.34 0.17 -13.68
C LEU A 49 -11.04 -0.89 -12.63
N LYS A 50 -10.98 -2.16 -13.06
CA LYS A 50 -10.80 -3.31 -12.17
C LYS A 50 -9.50 -4.05 -12.43
N MET A 51 -9.00 -4.70 -11.39
CA MET A 51 -7.89 -5.65 -11.50
C MET A 51 -8.26 -6.75 -12.49
N GLY A 52 -7.39 -7.02 -13.45
CA GLY A 52 -7.61 -8.06 -14.47
C GLY A 52 -8.39 -7.60 -15.69
N ASP A 53 -8.87 -6.36 -15.75
CA ASP A 53 -9.52 -5.83 -16.95
C ASP A 53 -8.60 -5.96 -18.16
N ALA A 54 -9.12 -6.50 -19.26
CA ALA A 54 -8.36 -6.66 -20.49
C ALA A 54 -8.04 -5.29 -21.13
N TYR A 55 -6.76 -5.04 -21.39
CA TYR A 55 -6.33 -3.75 -21.92
C TYR A 55 -7.01 -3.40 -23.24
N PHE A 56 -7.10 -4.34 -24.18
CA PHE A 56 -7.68 -4.07 -25.49
C PHE A 56 -9.16 -3.67 -25.41
N GLN A 57 -9.91 -4.20 -24.43
CA GLN A 57 -11.30 -3.84 -24.19
C GLN A 57 -11.44 -2.45 -23.57
N GLN A 58 -10.48 -2.03 -22.78
CA GLN A 58 -10.49 -0.76 -22.07
C GLN A 58 -9.76 0.37 -22.80
N ALA A 59 -9.05 0.09 -23.89
CA ALA A 59 -8.15 1.03 -24.52
C ALA A 59 -8.84 2.36 -24.91
N ALA A 60 -10.04 2.31 -25.49
CA ALA A 60 -10.81 3.51 -25.84
C ALA A 60 -11.22 4.31 -24.60
N PHE A 61 -11.73 3.65 -23.57
CA PHE A 61 -12.10 4.27 -22.29
C PHE A 61 -10.90 4.95 -21.61
N LEU A 62 -9.75 4.29 -21.60
CA LEU A 62 -8.54 4.83 -21.00
C LEU A 62 -8.09 6.12 -21.70
N ARG A 63 -8.14 6.15 -23.04
CA ARG A 63 -7.80 7.35 -23.81
C ARG A 63 -8.79 8.48 -23.57
N GLN A 64 -10.09 8.18 -23.55
CA GLN A 64 -11.14 9.19 -23.33
C GLN A 64 -11.05 9.84 -21.97
N ASN A 65 -10.60 9.11 -20.95
CA ASN A 65 -10.48 9.58 -19.58
C ASN A 65 -9.07 10.05 -19.21
N ASN A 66 -8.20 10.23 -20.19
CA ASN A 66 -6.83 10.70 -19.99
C ASN A 66 -6.04 9.88 -18.95
N VAL A 67 -6.24 8.56 -18.97
CA VAL A 67 -5.54 7.63 -18.08
C VAL A 67 -4.13 7.40 -18.58
N ALA A 68 -3.13 7.58 -17.71
CA ALA A 68 -1.75 7.21 -18.02
C ALA A 68 -1.60 5.69 -17.91
N VAL A 69 -1.07 5.08 -18.97
CA VAL A 69 -0.91 3.63 -19.08
C VAL A 69 0.57 3.29 -19.15
N PHE A 70 1.01 2.38 -18.27
CA PHE A 70 2.39 1.92 -18.22
C PHE A 70 2.46 0.40 -18.41
N SER A 71 3.43 -0.06 -19.17
CA SER A 71 3.87 -1.45 -19.11
C SER A 71 4.58 -1.71 -17.77
N SER A 72 4.59 -2.95 -17.31
CA SER A 72 5.30 -3.32 -16.08
C SER A 72 6.80 -3.06 -16.20
N ASN A 73 7.37 -2.35 -15.22
CA ASN A 73 8.80 -2.19 -15.04
C ASN A 73 9.23 -2.91 -13.77
N LEU A 74 9.38 -4.23 -13.85
CA LEU A 74 9.65 -5.08 -12.69
C LEU A 74 10.98 -4.75 -12.02
N GLU A 75 11.98 -4.29 -12.77
CA GLU A 75 13.26 -3.85 -12.23
C GLU A 75 13.09 -2.61 -11.33
N LEU A 76 12.35 -1.62 -11.80
CA LEU A 76 12.01 -0.42 -11.02
C LEU A 76 11.24 -0.80 -9.75
N TYR A 77 10.22 -1.65 -9.86
CA TYR A 77 9.39 -2.03 -8.72
C TYR A 77 10.20 -2.83 -7.69
N GLY A 78 11.09 -3.69 -8.13
CA GLY A 78 12.02 -4.41 -7.25
C GLY A 78 12.98 -3.47 -6.51
N ASP A 79 13.54 -2.47 -7.19
CA ASP A 79 14.41 -1.47 -6.57
C ASP A 79 13.65 -0.64 -5.53
N MET A 80 12.47 -0.15 -5.87
CA MET A 80 11.64 0.62 -4.94
C MET A 80 11.19 -0.22 -3.74
N SER A 81 10.86 -1.50 -3.96
CA SER A 81 10.54 -2.44 -2.87
C SER A 81 11.72 -2.56 -1.89
N THR A 82 12.93 -2.74 -2.41
CA THR A 82 14.14 -2.82 -1.57
C THR A 82 14.33 -1.57 -0.71
N ARG A 83 14.11 -0.39 -1.28
CA ARG A 83 14.21 0.88 -0.55
C ARG A 83 13.17 0.99 0.57
N VAL A 84 11.93 0.62 0.31
CA VAL A 84 10.86 0.57 1.32
C VAL A 84 11.23 -0.42 2.42
N MET A 85 11.61 -1.64 2.07
CA MET A 85 11.94 -2.69 3.04
C MET A 85 13.14 -2.32 3.90
N ASN A 86 14.17 -1.68 3.35
CA ASN A 86 15.31 -1.19 4.11
C ASN A 86 14.90 -0.11 5.13
N THR A 87 14.00 0.79 4.77
CA THR A 87 13.45 1.78 5.71
C THR A 87 12.69 1.10 6.84
N LEU A 88 11.84 0.11 6.54
CA LEU A 88 11.10 -0.64 7.55
C LEU A 88 12.01 -1.41 8.51
N LYS A 89 13.06 -2.03 7.99
CA LYS A 89 14.05 -2.77 8.80
C LYS A 89 14.76 -1.88 9.82
N SER A 90 14.90 -0.59 9.59
CA SER A 90 15.49 0.33 10.54
C SER A 90 14.63 0.52 11.80
N TYR A 91 13.34 0.21 11.74
CA TYR A 91 12.39 0.33 12.86
C TYR A 91 12.15 -0.98 13.61
N SER A 92 12.35 -2.12 12.97
CA SER A 92 12.18 -3.43 13.59
C SER A 92 13.23 -4.40 13.08
N PRO A 93 14.06 -4.99 13.97
CA PRO A 93 15.05 -6.00 13.57
C PRO A 93 14.38 -7.29 13.08
N ALA A 94 13.15 -7.58 13.51
CA ALA A 94 12.37 -8.74 13.08
C ALA A 94 11.34 -8.30 12.03
N THR A 95 11.81 -8.14 10.80
CA THR A 95 11.00 -7.77 9.63
C THR A 95 10.96 -8.93 8.66
N GLU A 96 9.76 -9.37 8.29
CA GLU A 96 9.52 -10.46 7.34
C GLU A 96 8.92 -9.89 6.06
N VAL A 97 9.66 -9.93 4.97
CA VAL A 97 9.16 -9.54 3.66
C VAL A 97 8.16 -10.61 3.20
N TYR A 98 6.89 -10.23 3.08
CA TYR A 98 5.81 -11.13 2.70
C TYR A 98 5.54 -11.14 1.19
N SER A 99 5.65 -9.98 0.56
CA SER A 99 5.56 -9.80 -0.89
C SER A 99 6.38 -8.59 -1.32
N ILE A 100 6.35 -8.25 -2.60
CA ILE A 100 7.06 -7.08 -3.14
C ILE A 100 6.60 -5.75 -2.51
N ASP A 101 5.36 -5.70 -2.03
CA ASP A 101 4.73 -4.50 -1.49
C ASP A 101 4.23 -4.65 -0.05
N GLU A 102 4.44 -5.81 0.58
CA GLU A 102 3.99 -6.09 1.95
C GLU A 102 5.12 -6.62 2.82
N SER A 103 5.18 -6.16 4.06
CA SER A 103 6.11 -6.66 5.06
C SER A 103 5.48 -6.72 6.44
N PHE A 104 5.69 -7.83 7.13
CA PHE A 104 5.37 -7.93 8.56
C PHE A 104 6.53 -7.40 9.40
N MET A 105 6.18 -6.79 10.53
CA MET A 105 7.12 -6.27 11.52
C MET A 105 6.70 -6.78 12.90
N ASP A 106 7.68 -7.15 13.71
CA ASP A 106 7.44 -7.51 15.12
C ASP A 106 7.74 -6.29 15.99
N PHE A 107 6.73 -5.85 16.74
CA PHE A 107 6.83 -4.72 17.67
C PHE A 107 6.91 -5.16 19.13
N THR A 108 7.34 -6.39 19.39
CA THR A 108 7.59 -6.88 20.75
C THR A 108 8.60 -5.96 21.47
N GLY A 109 8.27 -5.59 22.70
CA GLY A 109 9.12 -4.71 23.52
C GLY A 109 8.88 -3.21 23.33
N ILE A 110 8.04 -2.80 22.39
CA ILE A 110 7.64 -1.40 22.23
C ILE A 110 6.46 -1.11 23.15
N ASP A 111 6.51 0.01 23.87
CA ASP A 111 5.44 0.44 24.77
C ASP A 111 4.12 0.58 23.99
N PRO A 112 3.06 -0.16 24.38
CA PRO A 112 1.75 -0.07 23.73
C PRO A 112 1.19 1.35 23.66
N ALA A 113 1.48 2.20 24.64
CA ALA A 113 1.01 3.59 24.68
C ALA A 113 1.62 4.45 23.55
N THR A 114 2.78 4.05 23.01
CA THR A 114 3.51 4.79 21.95
C THR A 114 3.34 4.17 20.58
N LEU A 115 2.72 2.99 20.45
CA LEU A 115 2.68 2.22 19.20
C LEU A 115 2.02 2.97 18.04
N ARG A 116 0.92 3.70 18.32
CA ARG A 116 0.26 4.45 17.24
C ARG A 116 1.15 5.57 16.71
N ASP A 117 1.77 6.35 17.58
CA ASP A 117 2.67 7.44 17.19
C ASP A 117 3.91 6.91 16.48
N PHE A 118 4.43 5.79 16.96
CA PHE A 118 5.54 5.07 16.33
C PHE A 118 5.16 4.61 14.91
N GLY A 119 3.97 4.05 14.74
CA GLY A 119 3.45 3.64 13.43
C GLY A 119 3.25 4.81 12.48
N LEU A 120 2.74 5.94 12.95
CA LEU A 120 2.61 7.17 12.16
C LEU A 120 3.98 7.71 11.71
N GLU A 121 4.98 7.65 12.58
CA GLU A 121 6.36 8.02 12.22
C GLU A 121 6.90 7.13 11.10
N ILE A 122 6.68 5.82 11.17
CA ILE A 122 7.09 4.86 10.12
C ILE A 122 6.45 5.23 8.78
N VAL A 123 5.14 5.47 8.78
CA VAL A 123 4.39 5.86 7.56
C VAL A 123 4.98 7.12 6.94
N GLN A 124 5.22 8.14 7.74
CA GLN A 124 5.80 9.40 7.29
C GLN A 124 7.23 9.24 6.80
N ARG A 125 8.04 8.43 7.49
CA ARG A 125 9.43 8.20 7.14
C ARG A 125 9.57 7.45 5.81
N VAL A 126 8.77 6.42 5.59
CA VAL A 126 8.77 5.69 4.31
C VAL A 126 8.38 6.64 3.18
N LYS A 127 7.33 7.44 3.36
CA LYS A 127 6.92 8.44 2.36
C LYS A 127 8.01 9.45 2.06
N LYS A 128 8.67 9.96 3.09
CA LYS A 128 9.77 10.94 2.96
C LYS A 128 10.99 10.34 2.25
N ASN A 129 11.38 9.12 2.63
CA ASN A 129 12.61 8.50 2.12
C ASN A 129 12.46 7.89 0.74
N THR A 130 11.27 7.40 0.41
CA THR A 130 11.03 6.64 -0.82
C THR A 130 9.98 7.28 -1.75
N GLY A 131 9.15 8.19 -1.23
CA GLY A 131 8.00 8.76 -1.93
C GLY A 131 6.81 7.81 -2.03
N ILE A 132 6.94 6.56 -1.59
CA ILE A 132 5.87 5.56 -1.65
C ILE A 132 4.96 5.69 -0.43
N PRO A 133 3.64 5.89 -0.62
CA PRO A 133 2.69 5.88 0.48
C PRO A 133 2.45 4.44 0.95
N ILE A 134 2.44 4.24 2.26
CA ILE A 134 2.11 2.94 2.87
C ILE A 134 0.93 3.03 3.82
N SER A 135 0.29 1.90 4.04
CA SER A 135 -0.68 1.68 5.11
C SER A 135 -0.09 0.71 6.10
N LEU A 136 -0.07 1.08 7.38
CA LEU A 136 0.47 0.26 8.46
C LEU A 136 -0.65 -0.13 9.42
N GLY A 137 -0.95 -1.43 9.48
CA GLY A 137 -1.84 -2.01 10.47
C GLY A 137 -1.04 -2.62 11.61
N ILE A 138 -1.41 -2.33 12.85
CA ILE A 138 -0.79 -2.89 14.05
C ILE A 138 -1.86 -3.60 14.87
N ALA A 139 -1.63 -4.87 15.19
CA ALA A 139 -2.61 -5.69 15.89
C ALA A 139 -1.93 -6.87 16.62
N PRO A 140 -2.68 -7.59 17.50
CA PRO A 140 -2.12 -8.71 18.25
C PRO A 140 -1.69 -9.91 17.39
N THR A 141 -2.28 -10.07 16.20
CA THR A 141 -1.95 -11.17 15.28
C THR A 141 -1.65 -10.65 13.88
N LYS A 142 -0.91 -11.42 13.09
CA LYS A 142 -0.62 -11.09 11.67
C LYS A 142 -1.89 -10.90 10.84
N THR A 143 -2.89 -11.77 11.02
CA THR A 143 -4.19 -11.65 10.32
C THR A 143 -4.91 -10.36 10.66
N LEU A 144 -4.98 -10.01 11.93
CA LEU A 144 -5.59 -8.74 12.36
C LEU A 144 -4.78 -7.52 11.87
N ALA A 145 -3.47 -7.62 11.81
CA ALA A 145 -2.62 -6.56 11.24
C ALA A 145 -2.93 -6.33 9.75
N LYS A 146 -3.19 -7.38 8.96
CA LYS A 146 -3.65 -7.25 7.58
C LYS A 146 -4.98 -6.52 7.47
N ILE A 147 -5.93 -6.88 8.31
CA ILE A 147 -7.24 -6.23 8.35
C ILE A 147 -7.08 -4.75 8.75
N ALA A 148 -6.27 -4.46 9.77
CA ALA A 148 -6.00 -3.09 10.21
C ALA A 148 -5.36 -2.25 9.10
N SER A 149 -4.42 -2.81 8.35
CA SER A 149 -3.79 -2.15 7.19
C SER A 149 -4.83 -1.81 6.10
N LYS A 150 -5.74 -2.73 5.82
CA LYS A 150 -6.86 -2.50 4.89
C LYS A 150 -7.76 -1.34 5.34
N LEU A 151 -8.05 -1.23 6.63
CA LEU A 151 -8.86 -0.14 7.18
C LEU A 151 -8.24 1.23 6.95
N CYS A 152 -6.90 1.33 6.91
CA CYS A 152 -6.23 2.59 6.61
C CYS A 152 -6.61 3.14 5.23
N LYS A 153 -6.84 2.24 4.25
CA LYS A 153 -7.24 2.62 2.89
C LYS A 153 -8.70 3.10 2.82
N GLN A 154 -9.55 2.62 3.74
CA GLN A 154 -10.97 2.97 3.79
C GLN A 154 -11.24 4.23 4.63
N TYR A 155 -10.39 4.51 5.60
CA TYR A 155 -10.59 5.61 6.56
C TYR A 155 -9.41 6.59 6.55
N PRO A 156 -9.46 7.65 5.71
CA PRO A 156 -8.37 8.64 5.60
C PRO A 156 -7.99 9.32 6.92
N LYS A 157 -8.93 9.42 7.88
CA LYS A 157 -8.66 9.97 9.21
C LYS A 157 -7.63 9.19 10.03
N LEU A 158 -7.36 7.93 9.65
CA LEU A 158 -6.32 7.13 10.29
C LEU A 158 -4.90 7.57 9.89
N ALA A 159 -4.77 8.40 8.87
CA ALA A 159 -3.50 8.94 8.39
C ALA A 159 -2.46 7.84 8.03
N GLY A 160 -2.93 6.68 7.56
CA GLY A 160 -2.09 5.58 7.13
C GLY A 160 -1.67 4.61 8.25
N CYS A 161 -2.08 4.80 9.50
CA CYS A 161 -1.77 3.88 10.58
C CYS A 161 -3.02 3.52 11.40
N CYS A 162 -3.31 2.22 11.48
CA CYS A 162 -4.40 1.69 12.30
C CYS A 162 -3.85 0.79 13.40
N TYR A 163 -3.96 1.22 14.64
CA TYR A 163 -3.62 0.42 15.80
C TYR A 163 -4.88 -0.20 16.40
N MET A 164 -5.05 -1.50 16.14
CA MET A 164 -6.21 -2.28 16.56
C MET A 164 -5.82 -3.16 17.75
N HIS A 165 -6.22 -2.80 18.96
CA HIS A 165 -5.83 -3.53 20.17
C HIS A 165 -6.99 -3.78 21.14
N ARG A 166 -8.06 -2.97 21.06
CA ARG A 166 -9.21 -3.14 21.97
C ARG A 166 -10.10 -4.30 21.50
N PRO A 167 -10.51 -5.21 22.42
CA PRO A 167 -11.34 -6.36 22.04
C PRO A 167 -12.63 -5.97 21.33
N GLU A 168 -13.25 -4.85 21.73
CA GLU A 168 -14.50 -4.37 21.13
C GLU A 168 -14.32 -3.96 19.66
N ASP A 169 -13.19 -3.32 19.34
CA ASP A 169 -12.88 -2.91 17.98
C ASP A 169 -12.56 -4.12 17.09
N ILE A 170 -11.84 -5.09 17.65
CA ILE A 170 -11.53 -6.35 16.98
C ILE A 170 -12.82 -7.11 16.65
N GLU A 171 -13.70 -7.24 17.61
CA GLU A 171 -14.98 -7.93 17.42
C GLU A 171 -15.85 -7.27 16.35
N LYS A 172 -15.97 -5.93 16.40
CA LYS A 172 -16.71 -5.17 15.37
C LYS A 172 -16.18 -5.40 13.97
N VAL A 173 -14.86 -5.45 13.84
CA VAL A 173 -14.21 -5.64 12.56
C VAL A 173 -14.42 -7.07 12.06
N LEU A 174 -14.22 -8.07 12.91
CA LEU A 174 -14.40 -9.48 12.55
C LEU A 174 -15.83 -9.81 12.12
N ARG A 175 -16.84 -9.13 12.66
CA ARG A 175 -18.24 -9.29 12.24
C ARG A 175 -18.52 -8.73 10.84
N ARG A 176 -17.65 -7.88 10.29
CA ARG A 176 -17.78 -7.27 8.95
C ARG A 176 -16.99 -8.00 7.88
N PHE A 177 -16.09 -8.83 8.28
CA PHE A 177 -15.24 -9.66 7.45
C PHE A 177 -15.55 -11.15 7.68
#